data_f4f5922a3f87cd24499f240d18674e54
#
_entry.id   f4f5922a3f87cd24499f240d18674e54
#
_cell.length_a   1.000
_cell.length_b   1.000
_cell.length_c   1.000
_cell.angle_alpha   90.00
_cell.angle_beta   90.00
_cell.angle_gamma   90.00
#
_symmetry.space_group_name_H-M   'P 1'
#
loop_
_entity.id
_entity.type
_entity.pdbx_description
1 polymer ?
#
loop_
_entity_poly.entity_id
_entity_poly.type
_entity_poly.pdbx_seq_one_letter_code
_entity_poly.pdbx_strand_id
1 'polypeptide(L)'
;MTLHVTYFDTPLGKMKAAATDDGICLFDFQYRRMIDSIMNRIINGLGAVEVTEAHHPHFDTLKKQVDEYFAGQRKEFDLPLHLVGTDFQKRVWNGLLEIPYGETRSYKQQSIFLGNEKAIRAVAGANGENGIAIIIPCHRVIGENGSLTGYGGGLPKKKWLLDHELKYSGKTAQINLF
;
A
#
# COMPACT_ATOMS: atom_id res chain seq x y z
N MET A 1 22.07 4.04 -11.21
CA MET A 1 20.70 4.40 -10.78
C MET A 1 20.74 4.86 -9.34
N THR A 2 20.01 5.90 -9.01
CA THR A 2 19.93 6.40 -7.64
C THR A 2 18.54 6.13 -7.09
N LEU A 3 18.48 5.60 -5.88
CA LEU A 3 17.26 5.47 -5.09
C LEU A 3 17.23 6.59 -4.06
N HIS A 4 16.34 7.54 -4.26
CA HIS A 4 16.14 8.65 -3.34
C HIS A 4 15.24 8.20 -2.20
N VAL A 5 15.53 8.65 -0.98
CA VAL A 5 14.77 8.30 0.22
C VAL A 5 14.38 9.57 0.96
N THR A 6 13.17 9.60 1.50
CA THR A 6 12.69 10.68 2.37
C THR A 6 11.69 10.15 3.40
N TYR A 7 11.28 11.02 4.31
CA TYR A 7 10.32 10.70 5.37
C TYR A 7 9.23 11.75 5.42
N PHE A 8 8.00 11.32 5.68
CA PHE A 8 6.85 12.20 5.84
C PHE A 8 6.15 11.93 7.17
N ASP A 9 5.68 12.99 7.81
CA ASP A 9 4.76 12.86 8.92
C ASP A 9 3.33 12.77 8.39
N THR A 10 2.55 11.84 8.93
CA THR A 10 1.14 11.64 8.58
C THR A 10 0.30 11.48 9.84
N PRO A 11 -1.03 11.60 9.76
CA PRO A 11 -1.89 11.30 10.91
C PRO A 11 -1.73 9.90 11.49
N LEU A 12 -1.18 8.96 10.74
CA LEU A 12 -0.89 7.59 11.20
C LEU A 12 0.57 7.37 11.59
N GLY A 13 1.36 8.42 11.68
CA GLY A 13 2.77 8.37 12.04
C GLY A 13 3.70 8.64 10.87
N LYS A 14 5.00 8.53 11.15
CA LYS A 14 6.04 8.79 10.16
C LYS A 14 6.10 7.67 9.13
N MET A 15 6.16 8.06 7.86
CA MET A 15 6.29 7.13 6.74
C MET A 15 7.60 7.38 6.00
N LYS A 16 8.20 6.29 5.54
CA LYS A 16 9.40 6.31 4.70
C LYS A 16 8.99 6.17 3.24
N ALA A 17 9.58 6.97 2.38
CA ALA A 17 9.35 6.89 0.94
C ALA A 17 10.68 6.70 0.20
N ALA A 18 10.63 5.98 -0.91
CA ALA A 18 11.75 5.84 -1.82
C ALA A 18 11.27 5.94 -3.26
N ALA A 19 12.09 6.56 -4.10
CA ALA A 19 11.78 6.74 -5.51
C ALA A 19 13.02 6.63 -6.39
N THR A 20 12.81 6.07 -7.58
CA THR A 20 13.70 6.22 -8.73
C THR A 20 13.09 7.25 -9.68
N ASP A 21 13.76 7.54 -10.80
CA ASP A 21 13.17 8.39 -11.84
C ASP A 21 11.91 7.78 -12.47
N ASP A 22 11.75 6.46 -12.39
CA ASP A 22 10.59 5.75 -12.95
C ASP A 22 9.35 5.82 -12.04
N GLY A 23 9.52 6.14 -10.76
CA GLY A 23 8.39 6.28 -9.86
C GLY A 23 8.69 5.93 -8.40
N ILE A 24 7.63 5.91 -7.62
CA ILE A 24 7.67 5.55 -6.19
C ILE A 24 7.88 4.04 -6.06
N CYS A 25 8.91 3.65 -5.32
CA CYS A 25 9.23 2.25 -5.01
C CYS A 25 8.76 1.83 -3.62
N LEU A 26 8.74 2.77 -2.68
CA LEU A 26 8.38 2.56 -1.28
C LEU A 26 7.57 3.74 -0.76
N PHE A 27 6.52 3.44 -0.03
CA PHE A 27 5.81 4.37 0.83
C PHE A 27 5.17 3.56 1.94
N ASP A 28 5.82 3.49 3.10
CA ASP A 28 5.38 2.59 4.15
C ASP A 28 5.70 3.16 5.54
N PHE A 29 5.05 2.62 6.56
CA PHE A 29 5.26 3.06 7.94
C PHE A 29 6.69 2.78 8.36
N GLN A 30 7.37 3.82 8.87
CA GLN A 30 8.81 3.75 9.19
C GLN A 30 9.14 2.64 10.18
N TYR A 31 8.26 2.35 11.12
CA TYR A 31 8.49 1.36 12.17
C TYR A 31 7.75 0.05 11.93
N ARG A 32 7.30 -0.17 10.69
CA ARG A 32 6.73 -1.44 10.31
C ARG A 32 7.75 -2.57 10.50
N ARG A 33 7.30 -3.71 11.04
CA ARG A 33 8.15 -4.86 11.36
C ARG A 33 9.04 -5.33 10.20
N MET A 34 8.58 -5.26 8.97
CA MET A 34 9.29 -5.77 7.79
C MET A 34 9.93 -4.68 6.93
N ILE A 35 10.03 -3.45 7.42
CA ILE A 35 10.47 -2.32 6.59
C ILE A 35 11.86 -2.54 6.00
N ASP A 36 12.80 -3.06 6.77
CA ASP A 36 14.16 -3.31 6.30
C ASP A 36 14.22 -4.43 5.28
N SER A 37 13.45 -5.50 5.48
CA SER A 37 13.33 -6.61 4.53
C SER A 37 12.74 -6.14 3.20
N ILE A 38 11.71 -5.32 3.23
CA ILE A 38 11.08 -4.75 2.04
C ILE A 38 12.07 -3.81 1.32
N MET A 39 12.77 -2.96 2.06
CA MET A 39 13.77 -2.06 1.49
C MET A 39 14.90 -2.84 0.82
N ASN A 40 15.40 -3.90 1.46
CA ASN A 40 16.42 -4.77 0.89
C ASN A 40 15.95 -5.44 -0.40
N ARG A 41 14.71 -5.91 -0.45
CA ARG A 41 14.12 -6.46 -1.68
C ARG A 41 14.13 -5.43 -2.81
N ILE A 42 13.77 -4.19 -2.51
CA ILE A 42 13.75 -3.11 -3.50
C ILE A 42 15.18 -2.83 -3.99
N ILE A 43 16.12 -2.65 -3.10
CA ILE A 43 17.54 -2.39 -3.45
C ILE A 43 18.08 -3.52 -4.32
N ASN A 44 17.87 -4.77 -3.91
CA ASN A 44 18.37 -5.93 -4.65
C ASN A 44 17.70 -6.06 -6.01
N GLY A 45 16.40 -5.80 -6.09
CA GLY A 45 15.65 -5.87 -7.34
C GLY A 45 16.00 -4.78 -8.35
N LEU A 46 16.48 -3.64 -7.88
CA LEU A 46 16.95 -2.55 -8.72
C LEU A 46 18.39 -2.77 -9.23
N GLY A 47 19.12 -3.71 -8.62
CA GLY A 47 20.52 -3.98 -8.95
C GLY A 47 21.49 -2.99 -8.31
N ALA A 48 22.54 -2.58 -9.03
CA ALA A 48 23.53 -1.65 -8.50
C ALA A 48 22.90 -0.25 -8.38
N VAL A 49 22.52 0.11 -7.17
CA VAL A 49 21.84 1.37 -6.88
C VAL A 49 22.54 2.10 -5.75
N GLU A 50 22.71 3.40 -5.90
CA GLU A 50 23.14 4.28 -4.83
C GLU A 50 21.89 4.76 -4.06
N VAL A 51 21.89 4.55 -2.74
CA VAL A 51 20.79 5.00 -1.86
C VAL A 51 21.18 6.31 -1.22
N THR A 52 20.38 7.34 -1.40
CA THR A 52 20.67 8.66 -0.83
C THR A 52 19.39 9.30 -0.26
N GLU A 53 19.53 9.92 0.91
CA GLU A 53 18.46 10.72 1.49
C GLU A 53 18.49 12.11 0.83
N ALA A 54 17.61 12.30 -0.14
CA ALA A 54 17.56 13.51 -0.95
C ALA A 54 16.18 13.72 -1.55
N HIS A 55 15.90 14.94 -1.95
CA HIS A 55 14.67 15.31 -2.63
C HIS A 55 14.55 14.63 -4.01
N HIS A 56 13.33 14.33 -4.39
CA HIS A 56 12.96 13.92 -5.75
C HIS A 56 11.58 14.51 -6.10
N PRO A 57 11.35 14.95 -7.36
CA PRO A 57 10.05 15.53 -7.75
C PRO A 57 8.85 14.62 -7.48
N HIS A 58 9.01 13.30 -7.56
CA HIS A 58 7.94 12.37 -7.22
C HIS A 58 7.49 12.49 -5.75
N PHE A 59 8.37 12.90 -4.85
CA PHE A 59 8.01 13.10 -3.44
C PHE A 59 7.09 14.31 -3.24
N ASP A 60 7.21 15.33 -4.05
CA ASP A 60 6.30 16.48 -3.98
C ASP A 60 4.88 16.10 -4.36
N THR A 61 4.73 15.34 -5.43
CA THR A 61 3.44 14.80 -5.87
C THR A 61 2.88 13.82 -4.84
N LEU A 62 3.71 12.93 -4.32
CA LEU A 62 3.32 11.96 -3.29
C LEU A 62 2.80 12.67 -2.05
N LYS A 63 3.56 13.63 -1.52
CA LYS A 63 3.17 14.35 -0.31
C LYS A 63 1.85 15.10 -0.50
N LYS A 64 1.70 15.80 -1.62
CA LYS A 64 0.47 16.52 -1.95
C LYS A 64 -0.73 15.57 -1.96
N GLN A 65 -0.63 14.46 -2.67
CA GLN A 65 -1.74 13.53 -2.80
C GLN A 65 -2.06 12.80 -1.51
N VAL A 66 -1.04 12.45 -0.72
CA VAL A 66 -1.23 11.83 0.60
C VAL A 66 -1.90 12.81 1.57
N ASP A 67 -1.48 14.06 1.61
CA ASP A 67 -2.12 15.08 2.43
C ASP A 67 -3.60 15.26 2.04
N GLU A 68 -3.90 15.30 0.75
CA GLU A 68 -5.28 15.36 0.24
C GLU A 68 -6.09 14.11 0.62
N TYR A 69 -5.49 12.93 0.56
CA TYR A 69 -6.13 11.69 0.98
C TYR A 69 -6.53 11.75 2.46
N PHE A 70 -5.60 12.11 3.34
CA PHE A 70 -5.89 12.21 4.77
C PHE A 70 -6.89 13.32 5.11
N ALA A 71 -6.97 14.36 4.30
CA ALA A 71 -7.97 15.41 4.44
C ALA A 71 -9.35 15.02 3.92
N GLY A 72 -9.50 13.83 3.33
CA GLY A 72 -10.76 13.39 2.72
C GLY A 72 -11.06 14.00 1.36
N GLN A 73 -10.07 14.66 0.74
CA GLN A 73 -10.24 15.40 -0.51
C GLN A 73 -9.83 14.59 -1.75
N ARG A 74 -9.13 13.48 -1.56
CA ARG A 74 -8.64 12.62 -2.65
C ARG A 74 -9.00 11.17 -2.40
N LYS A 75 -9.55 10.52 -3.42
CA LYS A 75 -9.94 9.11 -3.41
C LYS A 75 -9.00 8.24 -4.25
N GLU A 76 -8.41 8.80 -5.29
CA GLU A 76 -7.53 8.08 -6.22
C GLU A 76 -6.17 8.76 -6.30
N PHE A 77 -5.13 7.96 -6.43
CA PHE A 77 -3.76 8.45 -6.59
C PHE A 77 -3.37 8.45 -8.06
N ASP A 78 -2.72 9.53 -8.48
CA ASP A 78 -2.21 9.72 -9.84
C ASP A 78 -0.73 10.10 -9.76
N LEU A 79 0.10 9.09 -9.60
CA LEU A 79 1.56 9.23 -9.56
C LEU A 79 2.22 7.97 -10.09
N PRO A 80 3.42 8.07 -10.66
CA PRO A 80 4.10 6.90 -11.19
C PRO A 80 4.57 5.99 -10.05
N LEU A 81 4.34 4.69 -10.23
CA LEU A 81 4.80 3.65 -9.32
C LEU A 81 5.86 2.80 -10.03
N HIS A 82 6.94 2.52 -9.33
CA HIS A 82 7.97 1.61 -9.79
C HIS A 82 7.94 0.36 -8.90
N LEU A 83 7.16 -0.63 -9.31
CA LEU A 83 6.97 -1.86 -8.55
C LEU A 83 8.21 -2.75 -8.66
N VAL A 84 8.78 -3.11 -7.53
CA VAL A 84 9.96 -3.98 -7.45
C VAL A 84 9.60 -5.24 -6.66
N GLY A 85 9.53 -6.36 -7.34
CA GLY A 85 9.15 -7.65 -6.75
C GLY A 85 9.08 -8.74 -7.79
N THR A 86 8.61 -9.91 -7.39
CA THR A 86 8.36 -11.03 -8.33
C THR A 86 7.17 -10.73 -9.24
N ASP A 87 7.06 -11.47 -10.34
CA ASP A 87 5.92 -11.32 -11.25
C ASP A 87 4.59 -11.59 -10.53
N PHE A 88 4.57 -12.58 -9.65
CA PHE A 88 3.39 -12.88 -8.84
C PHE A 88 3.04 -11.74 -7.89
N GLN A 89 4.02 -11.19 -7.17
CA GLN A 89 3.80 -10.04 -6.30
C GLN A 89 3.25 -8.84 -7.06
N LYS A 90 3.82 -8.53 -8.20
CA LYS A 90 3.35 -7.42 -9.06
C LYS A 90 1.91 -7.63 -9.52
N ARG A 91 1.55 -8.85 -9.90
CA ARG A 91 0.16 -9.20 -10.25
C ARG A 91 -0.80 -8.96 -9.09
N VAL A 92 -0.42 -9.39 -7.89
CA VAL A 92 -1.23 -9.18 -6.69
C VAL A 92 -1.39 -7.70 -6.41
N TRP A 93 -0.30 -6.94 -6.43
CA TRP A 93 -0.34 -5.49 -6.16
C TRP A 93 -1.15 -4.72 -7.20
N ASN A 94 -1.02 -5.06 -8.48
CA ASN A 94 -1.88 -4.49 -9.53
C ASN A 94 -3.35 -4.85 -9.33
N GLY A 95 -3.64 -6.06 -8.86
CA GLY A 95 -5.00 -6.46 -8.51
C GLY A 95 -5.58 -5.65 -7.35
N LEU A 96 -4.75 -5.29 -6.37
CA LEU A 96 -5.17 -4.43 -5.25
C LEU A 96 -5.60 -3.04 -5.73
N LEU A 97 -4.92 -2.50 -6.74
CA LEU A 97 -5.26 -1.20 -7.33
C LEU A 97 -6.66 -1.16 -7.92
N GLU A 98 -7.25 -2.32 -8.23
CA GLU A 98 -8.61 -2.43 -8.77
C GLU A 98 -9.70 -2.39 -7.70
N ILE A 99 -9.34 -2.41 -6.42
CA ILE A 99 -10.32 -2.31 -5.33
C ILE A 99 -10.67 -0.83 -5.12
N PRO A 100 -11.92 -0.43 -5.39
CA PRO A 100 -12.29 0.98 -5.31
C PRO A 100 -12.21 1.55 -3.89
N TYR A 101 -12.02 2.85 -3.81
CA TYR A 101 -12.09 3.60 -2.56
C TYR A 101 -13.41 3.35 -1.83
N GLY A 102 -13.33 3.07 -0.54
CA GLY A 102 -14.50 2.81 0.29
C GLY A 102 -15.10 1.41 0.13
N GLU A 103 -14.43 0.53 -0.62
CA GLU A 103 -14.86 -0.86 -0.81
C GLU A 103 -13.82 -1.83 -0.26
N THR A 104 -14.25 -3.07 -0.04
CA THR A 104 -13.38 -4.14 0.46
C THR A 104 -13.57 -5.40 -0.37
N ARG A 105 -12.54 -6.25 -0.36
CA ARG A 105 -12.61 -7.64 -0.84
C ARG A 105 -12.11 -8.56 0.24
N SER A 106 -12.65 -9.79 0.29
CA SER A 106 -12.03 -10.84 1.09
C SER A 106 -10.76 -11.35 0.38
N TYR A 107 -9.88 -12.03 1.13
CA TYR A 107 -8.72 -12.70 0.52
C TYR A 107 -9.15 -13.70 -0.55
N LYS A 108 -10.26 -14.42 -0.34
CA LYS A 108 -10.82 -15.34 -1.31
C LYS A 108 -11.29 -14.61 -2.57
N GLN A 109 -12.04 -13.52 -2.42
CA GLN A 109 -12.48 -12.70 -3.56
C GLN A 109 -11.30 -12.16 -4.35
N GLN A 110 -10.24 -11.73 -3.66
CA GLN A 110 -9.02 -11.26 -4.31
C GLN A 110 -8.34 -12.40 -5.09
N SER A 111 -8.28 -13.60 -4.53
CA SER A 111 -7.72 -14.77 -5.21
C SER A 111 -8.53 -15.15 -6.45
N ILE A 112 -9.85 -15.11 -6.37
CA ILE A 112 -10.74 -15.35 -7.52
C ILE A 112 -10.51 -14.29 -8.60
N PHE A 113 -10.43 -13.03 -8.22
CA PHE A 113 -10.15 -11.92 -9.14
C PHE A 113 -8.84 -12.14 -9.91
N LEU A 114 -7.82 -12.67 -9.23
CA LEU A 114 -6.52 -12.97 -9.83
C LEU A 114 -6.52 -14.29 -10.65
N GLY A 115 -7.66 -14.97 -10.73
CA GLY A 115 -7.81 -16.21 -11.51
C GLY A 115 -7.35 -17.49 -10.81
N ASN A 116 -7.11 -17.45 -9.49
CA ASN A 116 -6.69 -18.62 -8.73
C ASN A 116 -7.27 -18.64 -7.32
N GLU A 117 -8.44 -19.24 -7.18
CA GLU A 117 -9.15 -19.36 -5.90
C GLU A 117 -8.34 -20.07 -4.82
N LYS A 118 -7.44 -21.00 -5.22
CA LYS A 118 -6.64 -21.79 -4.28
C LYS A 118 -5.41 -21.06 -3.76
N ALA A 119 -5.10 -19.88 -4.30
CA ALA A 119 -3.88 -19.13 -3.97
C ALA A 119 -4.06 -18.18 -2.76
N ILE A 120 -5.03 -18.38 -1.89
CA ILE A 120 -5.35 -17.45 -0.79
C ILE A 120 -4.14 -17.15 0.08
N ARG A 121 -3.36 -18.15 0.48
CA ARG A 121 -2.16 -17.95 1.31
C ARG A 121 -1.08 -17.17 0.58
N ALA A 122 -0.84 -17.50 -0.69
CA ALA A 122 0.16 -16.82 -1.51
C ALA A 122 -0.24 -15.35 -1.76
N VAL A 123 -1.52 -15.09 -1.99
CA VAL A 123 -2.07 -13.74 -2.13
C VAL A 123 -1.92 -12.96 -0.84
N ALA A 124 -2.25 -13.56 0.30
CA ALA A 124 -2.06 -12.92 1.61
C ALA A 124 -0.58 -12.59 1.88
N GLY A 125 0.33 -13.49 1.52
CA GLY A 125 1.76 -13.25 1.64
C GLY A 125 2.22 -12.08 0.77
N ALA A 126 1.79 -12.02 -0.47
CA ALA A 126 2.11 -10.92 -1.38
C ALA A 126 1.50 -9.58 -0.91
N ASN A 127 0.28 -9.60 -0.37
CA ASN A 127 -0.31 -8.42 0.27
C ASN A 127 0.58 -7.91 1.41
N GLY A 128 1.09 -8.81 2.24
CA GLY A 128 1.99 -8.47 3.34
C GLY A 128 3.33 -7.91 2.89
N GLU A 129 3.76 -8.21 1.68
CA GLU A 129 5.00 -7.69 1.08
C GLU A 129 4.80 -6.35 0.35
N ASN A 130 3.58 -5.82 0.29
CA ASN A 130 3.32 -4.53 -0.33
C ASN A 130 4.09 -3.42 0.42
N GLY A 131 5.02 -2.79 -0.25
CA GLY A 131 5.82 -1.70 0.27
C GLY A 131 5.32 -0.31 -0.12
N ILE A 132 4.14 -0.21 -0.74
CA ILE A 132 3.54 1.08 -1.11
C ILE A 132 2.15 1.15 -0.47
N ALA A 133 2.15 1.35 0.85
CA ALA A 133 0.94 1.38 1.65
C ALA A 133 0.00 2.52 1.23
N ILE A 134 -1.28 2.33 1.42
CA ILE A 134 -2.35 3.30 1.13
C ILE A 134 -2.59 3.46 -0.38
N ILE A 135 -1.58 3.77 -1.14
CA ILE A 135 -1.66 3.95 -2.61
C ILE A 135 -2.01 2.62 -3.28
N ILE A 136 -1.27 1.55 -2.93
CA ILE A 136 -1.67 0.19 -3.26
C ILE A 136 -2.47 -0.33 -2.07
N PRO A 137 -3.81 -0.41 -2.18
CA PRO A 137 -4.67 -0.46 -1.00
C PRO A 137 -4.83 -1.85 -0.41
N CYS A 138 -3.73 -2.45 0.07
CA CYS A 138 -3.80 -3.75 0.73
C CYS A 138 -4.66 -3.73 2.01
N HIS A 139 -4.90 -2.55 2.59
CA HIS A 139 -5.83 -2.40 3.71
C HIS A 139 -7.29 -2.71 3.35
N ARG A 140 -7.63 -2.72 2.06
CA ARG A 140 -8.99 -3.04 1.57
C ARG A 140 -9.26 -4.54 1.45
N VAL A 141 -8.29 -5.38 1.76
CA VAL A 141 -8.48 -6.84 1.80
C VAL A 141 -8.68 -7.28 3.24
N ILE A 142 -9.80 -7.96 3.51
CA ILE A 142 -10.25 -8.35 4.84
C ILE A 142 -10.53 -9.86 4.90
N GLY A 143 -10.73 -10.39 6.10
CA GLY A 143 -11.16 -11.78 6.29
C GLY A 143 -12.53 -12.03 5.66
N GLU A 144 -12.83 -13.28 5.34
CA GLU A 144 -14.06 -13.69 4.66
C GLU A 144 -15.33 -13.35 5.44
N ASN A 145 -15.24 -13.40 6.78
CA ASN A 145 -16.33 -13.04 7.69
C ASN A 145 -16.36 -11.53 8.03
N GLY A 146 -15.62 -10.70 7.30
CA GLY A 146 -15.52 -9.27 7.56
C GLY A 146 -14.52 -8.89 8.65
N SER A 147 -13.82 -9.86 9.25
CA SER A 147 -12.85 -9.59 10.30
C SER A 147 -11.59 -8.92 9.75
N LEU A 148 -10.97 -8.04 10.55
CA LEU A 148 -9.67 -7.47 10.21
C LEU A 148 -8.58 -8.48 10.56
N THR A 149 -7.84 -8.91 9.55
CA THR A 149 -6.71 -9.83 9.69
C THR A 149 -5.55 -9.30 8.88
N GLY A 150 -4.37 -9.31 9.49
CA GLY A 150 -3.11 -8.98 8.82
C GLY A 150 -3.06 -7.58 8.20
N TYR A 151 -2.11 -6.80 8.66
CA TYR A 151 -1.74 -5.54 8.01
C TYR A 151 -0.31 -5.17 8.45
N GLY A 152 0.53 -4.80 7.49
CA GLY A 152 1.92 -4.46 7.78
C GLY A 152 2.09 -3.33 8.78
N GLY A 153 1.22 -2.33 8.74
CA GLY A 153 1.19 -1.22 9.68
C GLY A 153 0.49 -1.51 11.02
N GLY A 154 -0.12 -2.69 11.16
CA GLY A 154 -0.90 -3.07 12.32
C GLY A 154 -2.40 -2.84 12.15
N LEU A 155 -3.20 -3.65 12.83
CA LEU A 155 -4.66 -3.62 12.70
C LEU A 155 -5.31 -2.28 13.07
N PRO A 156 -4.84 -1.52 14.08
CA PRO A 156 -5.41 -0.21 14.36
C PRO A 156 -5.31 0.77 13.17
N LYS A 157 -4.21 0.75 12.44
CA LYS A 157 -4.04 1.59 11.24
C LYS A 157 -4.93 1.10 10.09
N LYS A 158 -5.07 -0.21 9.92
CA LYS A 158 -5.98 -0.80 8.94
C LYS A 158 -7.41 -0.35 9.18
N LYS A 159 -7.87 -0.45 10.42
CA LYS A 159 -9.20 0.02 10.81
C LYS A 159 -9.38 1.50 10.55
N TRP A 160 -8.40 2.30 10.91
CA TRP A 160 -8.45 3.75 10.70
C TRP A 160 -8.63 4.09 9.21
N LEU A 161 -7.86 3.44 8.35
CA LEU A 161 -7.93 3.66 6.90
C LEU A 161 -9.30 3.27 6.33
N LEU A 162 -9.83 2.12 6.74
CA LEU A 162 -11.15 1.66 6.30
C LEU A 162 -12.26 2.59 6.79
N ASP A 163 -12.23 3.01 8.04
CA ASP A 163 -13.21 3.96 8.62
C ASP A 163 -13.13 5.32 7.91
N HIS A 164 -11.93 5.79 7.63
CA HIS A 164 -11.69 7.04 6.91
C HIS A 164 -12.30 6.99 5.50
N GLU A 165 -12.01 5.93 4.77
CA GLU A 165 -12.54 5.77 3.41
C GLU A 165 -14.05 5.62 3.40
N LEU A 166 -14.61 4.90 4.35
CA LEU A 166 -16.07 4.76 4.49
C LEU A 166 -16.72 6.11 4.75
N LYS A 167 -16.15 6.89 5.67
CA LYS A 167 -16.64 8.23 6.02
C LYS A 167 -16.72 9.16 4.80
N TYR A 168 -15.69 9.19 3.98
CA TYR A 168 -15.60 10.12 2.84
C TYR A 168 -16.13 9.52 1.53
N SER A 169 -16.50 8.25 1.51
CA SER A 169 -17.07 7.61 0.30
C SER A 169 -18.56 7.96 0.09
N GLY A 170 -19.21 8.46 1.12
CA GLY A 170 -20.67 8.64 1.10
C GLY A 170 -21.47 7.35 1.24
N LYS A 171 -20.80 6.22 1.53
CA LYS A 171 -21.45 4.91 1.71
C LYS A 171 -21.87 4.70 3.15
N THR A 172 -22.93 3.87 3.34
CA THR A 172 -23.36 3.45 4.68
C THR A 172 -22.40 2.42 5.24
N ALA A 173 -22.10 2.51 6.56
CA ALA A 173 -21.27 1.54 7.23
C ALA A 173 -21.84 0.13 7.11
N GLN A 174 -21.01 -0.84 6.75
CA GLN A 174 -21.39 -2.25 6.76
C GLN A 174 -21.31 -2.76 8.19
N ILE A 175 -22.42 -3.36 8.64
CA ILE A 175 -22.63 -3.71 10.05
C ILE A 175 -21.57 -4.66 10.61
N ASN A 176 -20.98 -5.51 9.80
CA ASN A 176 -20.06 -6.57 10.24
C ASN A 176 -18.58 -6.31 9.86
N LEU A 177 -18.24 -5.09 9.49
CA LEU A 177 -16.89 -4.78 9.04
C LEU A 177 -15.88 -4.70 10.21
N PHE A 178 -16.38 -4.41 11.39
CA PHE A 178 -15.53 -4.22 12.58
C PHE A 178 -16.10 -4.96 13.79
#